data_dfbe87db1a1d4ee329bd052d119077e0
#
_entry.id   dfbe87db1a1d4ee329bd052d119077e0
#
_cell.length_a   1.000
_cell.length_b   1.000
_cell.length_c   1.000
_cell.angle_alpha   90.00
_cell.angle_beta   90.00
_cell.angle_gamma   90.00
#
_symmetry.space_group_name_H-M   'P 1'
#
loop_
_entity.id
_entity.type
_entity.pdbx_description
1 polymer ?
#
loop_
_entity_poly.entity_id
_entity_poly.type
_entity_poly.pdbx_seq_one_letter_code
_entity_poly.pdbx_strand_id
1 'polypeptide(L)'
;EMKPPLAVMQNYGTLLQAPDLPEEKRLEYAKGVTDGARRLADMMTNILKLNRLENQQIFPQAETYDLGEQPRECLLGFEDAWEAKELAVEADIPDGVAVRTDRELLTLVWNNLFSNAVKFTDAGGSIHVSLRHTGTQAEVCVTDTGCGMSPETGRHIFEKFYQGDSSHATQGNGLGLALVRRVVDIVGGEIAVKSTLGKGSTFSVVLRAETNETP
;
A
#
# COMPACT_ATOMS: atom_id res chain seq x y z
N GLU A 1 10.24 13.59 9.61
CA GLU A 1 9.65 13.13 8.33
C GLU A 1 8.68 14.16 7.71
N MET A 2 7.96 14.97 8.50
CA MET A 2 7.11 16.06 7.96
C MET A 2 7.90 17.28 7.46
N LYS A 3 9.14 17.45 7.89
CA LYS A 3 9.98 18.62 7.51
C LYS A 3 10.31 18.68 6.02
N PRO A 4 10.70 17.58 5.33
CA PRO A 4 11.07 17.65 3.92
C PRO A 4 9.95 18.13 3.00
N PRO A 5 8.72 17.57 3.01
CA PRO A 5 7.65 18.05 2.13
C PRO A 5 7.27 19.50 2.43
N LEU A 6 7.28 19.91 3.71
CA LEU A 6 7.00 21.28 4.10
C LEU A 6 8.06 22.25 3.56
N ALA A 7 9.35 21.90 3.65
CA ALA A 7 10.44 22.71 3.13
C ALA A 7 10.37 22.88 1.60
N VAL A 8 10.00 21.80 0.88
CA VAL A 8 9.79 21.84 -0.59
C VAL A 8 8.64 22.80 -0.93
N MET A 9 7.51 22.69 -0.23
CA MET A 9 6.36 23.59 -0.46
C MET A 9 6.70 25.05 -0.16
N GLN A 10 7.41 25.33 0.95
CA GLN A 10 7.86 26.68 1.29
C GLN A 10 8.80 27.25 0.22
N ASN A 11 9.75 26.43 -0.28
CA ASN A 11 10.68 26.84 -1.30
C ASN A 11 9.97 27.19 -2.61
N TYR A 12 9.10 26.30 -3.10
CA TYR A 12 8.30 26.58 -4.31
C TYR A 12 7.36 27.75 -4.11
N GLY A 13 6.73 27.91 -2.92
CA GLY A 13 5.91 29.07 -2.59
C GLY A 13 6.68 30.39 -2.63
N THR A 14 7.95 30.39 -2.19
CA THR A 14 8.83 31.55 -2.29
C THR A 14 9.21 31.85 -3.74
N LEU A 15 9.54 30.84 -4.52
CA LEU A 15 9.88 31.00 -5.94
C LEU A 15 8.71 31.53 -6.77
N LEU A 16 7.48 31.15 -6.44
CA LEU A 16 6.26 31.65 -7.08
C LEU A 16 6.02 33.16 -6.89
N GLN A 17 6.66 33.78 -5.90
CA GLN A 17 6.55 35.24 -5.65
C GLN A 17 7.44 36.09 -6.56
N ALA A 18 8.30 35.47 -7.37
CA ALA A 18 9.14 36.18 -8.31
C ALA A 18 8.28 36.89 -9.42
N PRO A 19 8.41 38.21 -9.63
CA PRO A 19 7.54 38.98 -10.53
C PRO A 19 7.65 38.52 -11.98
N ASP A 20 8.85 38.15 -12.44
CA ASP A 20 9.16 37.83 -13.85
C ASP A 20 9.30 36.32 -14.08
N LEU A 21 8.56 35.49 -13.31
CA LEU A 21 8.62 34.04 -13.43
C LEU A 21 7.94 33.59 -14.75
N PRO A 22 8.63 32.84 -15.62
CA PRO A 22 8.03 32.23 -16.80
C PRO A 22 6.84 31.37 -16.46
N GLU A 23 5.78 31.35 -17.29
CA GLU A 23 4.55 30.64 -17.03
C GLU A 23 4.77 29.13 -16.81
N GLU A 24 5.66 28.52 -17.59
CA GLU A 24 6.05 27.11 -17.44
C GLU A 24 6.59 26.82 -16.02
N LYS A 25 7.48 27.69 -15.53
CA LYS A 25 8.03 27.58 -14.16
C LYS A 25 7.00 27.84 -13.09
N ARG A 26 6.05 28.74 -13.36
CA ARG A 26 4.92 29.00 -12.45
C ARG A 26 4.05 27.77 -12.29
N LEU A 27 3.73 27.09 -13.39
CA LEU A 27 2.96 25.84 -13.36
C LEU A 27 3.73 24.71 -12.68
N GLU A 28 5.03 24.57 -12.95
CA GLU A 28 5.89 23.58 -12.31
C GLU A 28 5.91 23.76 -10.77
N TYR A 29 6.12 24.99 -10.31
CA TYR A 29 6.20 25.30 -8.88
C TYR A 29 4.84 25.17 -8.19
N ALA A 30 3.76 25.62 -8.84
CA ALA A 30 2.40 25.44 -8.34
C ALA A 30 2.04 23.96 -8.18
N LYS A 31 2.42 23.12 -9.17
CA LYS A 31 2.28 21.67 -9.08
C LYS A 31 3.09 21.10 -7.91
N GLY A 32 4.35 21.53 -7.72
CA GLY A 32 5.19 21.10 -6.61
C GLY A 32 4.61 21.43 -5.24
N VAL A 33 3.96 22.59 -5.09
CA VAL A 33 3.23 22.96 -3.86
C VAL A 33 2.04 22.02 -3.65
N THR A 34 1.23 21.79 -4.67
CA THR A 34 0.04 20.94 -4.59
C THR A 34 0.41 19.50 -4.25
N ASP A 35 1.44 18.95 -4.89
CA ASP A 35 1.93 17.59 -4.64
C ASP A 35 2.51 17.46 -3.22
N GLY A 36 3.22 18.48 -2.75
CA GLY A 36 3.71 18.54 -1.37
C GLY A 36 2.58 18.57 -0.34
N ALA A 37 1.53 19.36 -0.58
CA ALA A 37 0.36 19.44 0.28
C ALA A 37 -0.40 18.10 0.34
N ARG A 38 -0.58 17.44 -0.81
CA ARG A 38 -1.21 16.11 -0.87
C ARG A 38 -0.43 15.09 -0.06
N ARG A 39 0.90 15.02 -0.25
CA ARG A 39 1.78 14.12 0.53
C ARG A 39 1.68 14.35 2.02
N LEU A 40 1.62 15.62 2.46
CA LEU A 40 1.48 15.95 3.88
C LEU A 40 0.12 15.50 4.43
N ALA A 41 -0.96 15.70 3.68
CA ALA A 41 -2.30 15.24 4.05
C ALA A 41 -2.38 13.71 4.18
N ASP A 42 -1.79 12.98 3.22
CA ASP A 42 -1.71 11.51 3.26
C ASP A 42 -0.90 11.02 4.47
N MET A 43 0.22 11.69 4.76
CA MET A 43 1.05 11.37 5.92
C MET A 43 0.27 11.60 7.23
N MET A 44 -0.41 12.74 7.38
CA MET A 44 -1.24 13.03 8.55
C MET A 44 -2.35 11.98 8.73
N THR A 45 -3.03 11.64 7.65
CA THR A 45 -4.08 10.61 7.66
C THR A 45 -3.53 9.25 8.12
N ASN A 46 -2.39 8.84 7.61
CA ASN A 46 -1.76 7.56 7.98
C ASN A 46 -1.26 7.57 9.44
N ILE A 47 -0.70 8.69 9.91
CA ILE A 47 -0.31 8.86 11.32
C ILE A 47 -1.53 8.73 12.24
N LEU A 48 -2.63 9.41 11.92
CA LEU A 48 -3.86 9.35 12.71
C LEU A 48 -4.45 7.93 12.73
N LYS A 49 -4.50 7.24 11.58
CA LYS A 49 -4.94 5.85 11.49
C LYS A 49 -4.05 4.94 12.35
N LEU A 50 -2.73 5.03 12.19
CA LEU A 50 -1.78 4.20 12.93
C LEU A 50 -1.86 4.49 14.44
N ASN A 51 -1.91 5.77 14.85
CA ASN A 51 -2.07 6.16 16.25
C ASN A 51 -3.35 5.58 16.85
N ARG A 52 -4.47 5.65 16.12
CA ARG A 52 -5.74 5.05 16.55
C ARG A 52 -5.61 3.54 16.73
N LEU A 53 -5.00 2.84 15.78
CA LEU A 53 -4.80 1.39 15.81
C LEU A 53 -3.82 0.93 16.92
N GLU A 54 -2.92 1.78 17.38
CA GLU A 54 -1.95 1.46 18.43
C GLU A 54 -2.42 1.79 19.84
N ASN A 55 -3.09 2.94 19.99
CA ASN A 55 -3.38 3.50 21.30
C ASN A 55 -4.83 3.29 21.76
N GLN A 56 -5.71 2.81 20.89
CA GLN A 56 -7.07 2.44 21.26
C GLN A 56 -7.21 0.92 21.31
N GLN A 57 -7.98 0.42 22.29
CA GLN A 57 -8.45 -0.96 22.24
C GLN A 57 -9.43 -1.07 21.06
N ILE A 58 -8.94 -1.59 19.95
CA ILE A 58 -9.76 -1.84 18.77
C ILE A 58 -10.34 -3.24 18.94
N PHE A 59 -11.66 -3.28 19.00
CA PHE A 59 -12.41 -4.53 18.90
C PHE A 59 -12.81 -4.68 17.44
N PRO A 60 -12.17 -5.60 16.67
CA PRO A 60 -12.52 -5.81 15.26
C PRO A 60 -13.99 -6.15 15.14
N GLN A 61 -14.69 -5.48 14.23
CA GLN A 61 -16.07 -5.83 13.89
C GLN A 61 -16.04 -6.99 12.89
N ALA A 62 -15.83 -8.20 13.41
CA ALA A 62 -15.68 -9.37 12.58
C ALA A 62 -17.03 -9.81 12.01
N GLU A 63 -17.11 -9.86 10.68
CA GLU A 63 -18.21 -10.42 9.89
C GLU A 63 -17.70 -11.56 9.02
N THR A 64 -18.60 -12.48 8.65
CA THR A 64 -18.26 -13.57 7.73
C THR A 64 -18.61 -13.14 6.31
N TYR A 65 -17.64 -13.20 5.40
CA TYR A 65 -17.81 -12.83 4.00
C TYR A 65 -16.83 -13.61 3.08
N ASP A 66 -17.08 -13.56 1.78
CA ASP A 66 -16.16 -14.12 0.77
C ASP A 66 -14.93 -13.21 0.62
N LEU A 67 -13.76 -13.71 1.06
CA LEU A 67 -12.52 -12.96 1.00
C LEU A 67 -12.15 -12.57 -0.44
N GLY A 68 -12.52 -13.38 -1.44
CA GLY A 68 -12.16 -13.13 -2.84
C GLY A 68 -12.75 -11.83 -3.41
N GLU A 69 -13.93 -11.43 -2.98
CA GLU A 69 -14.59 -10.21 -3.46
C GLU A 69 -13.79 -8.95 -3.12
N GLN A 70 -13.34 -8.84 -1.88
CA GLN A 70 -12.73 -7.63 -1.38
C GLN A 70 -11.39 -7.25 -2.06
N PRO A 71 -10.39 -8.15 -2.23
CA PRO A 71 -9.18 -7.82 -2.98
C PRO A 71 -9.47 -7.43 -4.43
N ARG A 72 -10.48 -8.06 -5.09
CA ARG A 72 -10.87 -7.68 -6.46
C ARG A 72 -11.42 -6.26 -6.51
N GLU A 73 -12.35 -5.91 -5.61
CA GLU A 73 -12.91 -4.55 -5.53
C GLU A 73 -11.82 -3.50 -5.25
N CYS A 74 -10.93 -3.78 -4.30
CA CYS A 74 -9.82 -2.88 -3.98
C CYS A 74 -8.84 -2.75 -5.16
N LEU A 75 -8.54 -3.84 -5.87
CA LEU A 75 -7.63 -3.83 -7.01
C LEU A 75 -8.18 -2.95 -8.14
N LEU A 76 -9.47 -3.08 -8.49
CA LEU A 76 -10.13 -2.25 -9.51
C LEU A 76 -10.03 -0.75 -9.20
N GLY A 77 -9.93 -0.36 -7.94
CA GLY A 77 -9.70 1.04 -7.54
C GLY A 77 -8.36 1.64 -8.04
N PHE A 78 -7.47 0.82 -8.58
CA PHE A 78 -6.19 1.26 -9.15
C PHE A 78 -6.12 1.14 -10.68
N GLU A 79 -7.25 0.89 -11.36
CA GLU A 79 -7.31 0.65 -12.82
C GLU A 79 -6.64 1.78 -13.62
N ASP A 80 -7.06 3.02 -13.44
CA ASP A 80 -6.46 4.17 -14.11
C ASP A 80 -4.93 4.27 -13.90
N ALA A 81 -4.47 3.86 -12.72
CA ALA A 81 -3.06 3.98 -12.36
C ALA A 81 -2.19 2.89 -12.99
N TRP A 82 -2.69 1.66 -13.11
CA TRP A 82 -1.95 0.61 -13.81
C TRP A 82 -2.05 0.73 -15.32
N GLU A 83 -3.18 1.19 -15.87
CA GLU A 83 -3.31 1.48 -17.29
C GLU A 83 -2.36 2.58 -17.74
N ALA A 84 -2.27 3.68 -16.96
CA ALA A 84 -1.34 4.77 -17.24
C ALA A 84 0.15 4.33 -17.27
N LYS A 85 0.48 3.20 -16.65
CA LYS A 85 1.80 2.58 -16.66
C LYS A 85 1.90 1.36 -17.59
N GLU A 86 0.82 1.01 -18.30
CA GLU A 86 0.76 -0.18 -19.16
C GLU A 86 1.14 -1.48 -18.42
N LEU A 87 0.72 -1.63 -17.15
CA LEU A 87 1.02 -2.81 -16.38
C LEU A 87 0.10 -3.97 -16.77
N ALA A 88 0.67 -5.18 -16.90
CA ALA A 88 -0.11 -6.41 -17.00
C ALA A 88 -0.60 -6.80 -15.60
N VAL A 89 -1.92 -6.79 -15.39
CA VAL A 89 -2.52 -7.16 -14.10
C VAL A 89 -3.32 -8.44 -14.25
N GLU A 90 -2.97 -9.45 -13.43
CA GLU A 90 -3.63 -10.75 -13.42
C GLU A 90 -4.15 -11.05 -12.01
N ALA A 91 -5.35 -11.62 -11.91
CA ALA A 91 -5.97 -12.00 -10.65
C ALA A 91 -6.46 -13.46 -10.70
N ASP A 92 -5.80 -14.32 -9.94
CA ASP A 92 -6.20 -15.71 -9.70
C ASP A 92 -6.83 -15.83 -8.31
N ILE A 93 -8.09 -15.42 -8.22
CA ILE A 93 -8.84 -15.30 -6.98
C ILE A 93 -10.11 -16.15 -7.11
N PRO A 94 -10.17 -17.35 -6.53
CA PRO A 94 -11.38 -18.18 -6.49
C PRO A 94 -12.48 -17.53 -5.63
N ASP A 95 -13.71 -17.91 -5.90
CA ASP A 95 -14.88 -17.55 -5.09
C ASP A 95 -15.08 -18.55 -3.94
N GLY A 96 -15.88 -18.15 -2.95
CA GLY A 96 -16.34 -19.04 -1.88
C GLY A 96 -15.33 -19.28 -0.76
N VAL A 97 -14.28 -18.48 -0.66
CA VAL A 97 -13.33 -18.54 0.46
C VAL A 97 -13.86 -17.70 1.62
N ALA A 98 -14.63 -18.30 2.52
CA ALA A 98 -15.22 -17.62 3.66
C ALA A 98 -14.16 -17.33 4.73
N VAL A 99 -14.13 -16.08 5.21
CA VAL A 99 -13.34 -15.66 6.37
C VAL A 99 -14.23 -14.89 7.34
N ARG A 100 -13.87 -14.94 8.63
CA ARG A 100 -14.52 -14.12 9.64
C ARG A 100 -13.54 -13.10 10.19
N THR A 101 -13.65 -11.88 9.72
CA THR A 101 -12.71 -10.81 10.04
C THR A 101 -13.34 -9.43 9.83
N ASP A 102 -12.61 -8.37 10.17
CA ASP A 102 -13.03 -6.98 9.96
C ASP A 102 -12.71 -6.53 8.53
N ARG A 103 -13.75 -6.41 7.71
CA ARG A 103 -13.65 -6.04 6.29
C ARG A 103 -13.06 -4.63 6.10
N GLU A 104 -13.42 -3.66 6.97
CA GLU A 104 -12.89 -2.30 6.85
C GLU A 104 -11.39 -2.23 7.14
N LEU A 105 -10.94 -2.96 8.17
CA LEU A 105 -9.51 -3.05 8.48
C LEU A 105 -8.74 -3.72 7.34
N LEU A 106 -9.24 -4.81 6.76
CA LEU A 106 -8.56 -5.46 5.64
C LEU A 106 -8.55 -4.62 4.36
N THR A 107 -9.54 -3.75 4.13
CA THR A 107 -9.51 -2.78 3.03
C THR A 107 -8.25 -1.88 3.12
N LEU A 108 -7.81 -1.52 4.32
CA LEU A 108 -6.56 -0.77 4.50
C LEU A 108 -5.33 -1.59 4.08
N VAL A 109 -5.35 -2.89 4.32
CA VAL A 109 -4.25 -3.81 3.92
C VAL A 109 -4.16 -3.86 2.40
N TRP A 110 -5.26 -4.21 1.72
CA TRP A 110 -5.27 -4.38 0.27
C TRP A 110 -4.90 -3.10 -0.47
N ASN A 111 -5.49 -1.97 -0.09
CA ASN A 111 -5.18 -0.67 -0.70
C ASN A 111 -3.70 -0.28 -0.55
N ASN A 112 -3.07 -0.56 0.60
CA ASN A 112 -1.64 -0.28 0.76
C ASN A 112 -0.76 -1.22 -0.07
N LEU A 113 -1.09 -2.52 -0.13
CA LEU A 113 -0.31 -3.49 -0.92
C LEU A 113 -0.43 -3.20 -2.42
N PHE A 114 -1.65 -2.94 -2.94
CA PHE A 114 -1.86 -2.62 -4.36
C PHE A 114 -1.25 -1.28 -4.74
N SER A 115 -1.41 -0.26 -3.90
CA SER A 115 -0.75 1.03 -4.11
C SER A 115 0.78 0.88 -4.22
N ASN A 116 1.39 0.05 -3.36
CA ASN A 116 2.82 -0.22 -3.43
C ASN A 116 3.19 -1.00 -4.71
N ALA A 117 2.44 -2.03 -5.08
CA ALA A 117 2.68 -2.81 -6.29
C ALA A 117 2.66 -1.91 -7.54
N VAL A 118 1.58 -1.11 -7.72
CA VAL A 118 1.47 -0.17 -8.85
C VAL A 118 2.58 0.89 -8.83
N LYS A 119 2.93 1.38 -7.65
CA LYS A 119 3.92 2.42 -7.48
C LYS A 119 5.32 1.96 -7.86
N PHE A 120 5.75 0.80 -7.36
CA PHE A 120 7.11 0.31 -7.47
C PHE A 120 7.37 -0.59 -8.69
N THR A 121 6.32 -0.92 -9.45
CA THR A 121 6.46 -1.59 -10.75
C THR A 121 6.69 -0.54 -11.84
N ASP A 122 7.72 -0.75 -12.64
CA ASP A 122 8.02 0.09 -13.79
C ASP A 122 6.97 -0.10 -14.91
N ALA A 123 6.86 0.86 -15.81
CA ALA A 123 5.97 0.77 -16.97
C ALA A 123 6.24 -0.50 -17.79
N GLY A 124 5.18 -1.17 -18.21
CA GLY A 124 5.24 -2.44 -18.93
C GLY A 124 5.53 -3.67 -18.04
N GLY A 125 5.64 -3.48 -16.71
CA GLY A 125 5.79 -4.58 -15.77
C GLY A 125 4.47 -5.33 -15.49
N SER A 126 4.47 -6.20 -14.49
CA SER A 126 3.28 -7.00 -14.15
C SER A 126 3.00 -7.04 -12.65
N ILE A 127 1.70 -7.18 -12.33
CA ILE A 127 1.19 -7.42 -10.97
C ILE A 127 0.31 -8.66 -11.03
N HIS A 128 0.56 -9.61 -10.14
CA HIS A 128 -0.25 -10.82 -10.01
C HIS A 128 -0.83 -10.91 -8.60
N VAL A 129 -2.14 -11.06 -8.50
CA VAL A 129 -2.84 -11.24 -7.22
C VAL A 129 -3.43 -12.64 -7.18
N SER A 130 -3.13 -13.40 -6.15
CA SER A 130 -3.71 -14.74 -5.99
C SER A 130 -4.28 -14.96 -4.60
N LEU A 131 -5.36 -15.73 -4.52
CA LEU A 131 -5.94 -16.22 -3.28
C LEU A 131 -5.88 -17.75 -3.27
N ARG A 132 -5.29 -18.31 -2.24
CA ARG A 132 -5.25 -19.75 -2.01
C ARG A 132 -5.94 -20.10 -0.71
N HIS A 133 -6.73 -21.15 -0.73
CA HIS A 133 -7.38 -21.69 0.46
C HIS A 133 -6.82 -23.09 0.75
N THR A 134 -6.33 -23.30 1.98
CA THR A 134 -5.78 -24.58 2.41
C THR A 134 -6.26 -24.88 3.82
N GLY A 135 -7.20 -25.80 3.95
CA GLY A 135 -7.78 -26.21 5.24
C GLY A 135 -8.44 -25.01 5.95
N THR A 136 -7.80 -24.54 7.02
CA THR A 136 -8.29 -23.42 7.85
C THR A 136 -7.59 -22.09 7.56
N GLN A 137 -6.83 -22.01 6.47
CA GLN A 137 -6.07 -20.82 6.11
C GLN A 137 -6.42 -20.33 4.71
N ALA A 138 -6.56 -19.02 4.57
CA ALA A 138 -6.64 -18.31 3.31
C ALA A 138 -5.41 -17.42 3.15
N GLU A 139 -4.67 -17.58 2.06
CA GLU A 139 -3.47 -16.80 1.76
C GLU A 139 -3.73 -15.93 0.53
N VAL A 140 -3.61 -14.61 0.70
CA VAL A 140 -3.62 -13.65 -0.41
C VAL A 140 -2.19 -13.23 -0.69
N CYS A 141 -1.75 -13.42 -1.93
CA CYS A 141 -0.43 -12.99 -2.41
C CYS A 141 -0.59 -11.86 -3.41
N VAL A 142 0.21 -10.80 -3.23
CA VAL A 142 0.38 -9.69 -4.19
C VAL A 142 1.82 -9.72 -4.65
N THR A 143 2.01 -10.07 -5.92
CA THR A 143 3.34 -10.19 -6.55
C THR A 143 3.50 -9.10 -7.60
N ASP A 144 4.62 -8.38 -7.56
CA ASP A 144 5.02 -7.38 -8.54
C ASP A 144 6.37 -7.71 -9.18
N THR A 145 6.59 -7.22 -10.38
CA THR A 145 7.89 -7.29 -11.09
C THR A 145 8.66 -5.98 -10.98
N GLY A 146 8.48 -5.25 -9.89
CA GLY A 146 9.09 -3.95 -9.67
C GLY A 146 10.57 -4.01 -9.29
N CYS A 147 11.07 -2.91 -8.71
CA CYS A 147 12.47 -2.78 -8.34
C CYS A 147 12.94 -3.80 -7.29
N GLY A 148 12.02 -4.44 -6.55
CA GLY A 148 12.36 -5.34 -5.46
C GLY A 148 13.12 -4.66 -4.33
N MET A 149 13.63 -5.47 -3.40
CA MET A 149 14.30 -4.97 -2.19
C MET A 149 15.53 -5.81 -1.85
N SER A 150 16.52 -5.17 -1.24
CA SER A 150 17.64 -5.87 -0.63
C SER A 150 17.19 -6.64 0.63
N PRO A 151 17.91 -7.69 1.06
CA PRO A 151 17.60 -8.39 2.32
C PRO A 151 17.61 -7.47 3.55
N GLU A 152 18.42 -6.44 3.54
CA GLU A 152 18.47 -5.44 4.60
C GLU A 152 17.19 -4.60 4.62
N THR A 153 16.80 -4.02 3.47
CA THR A 153 15.54 -3.30 3.31
C THR A 153 14.36 -4.16 3.75
N GLY A 154 14.30 -5.42 3.30
CA GLY A 154 13.21 -6.33 3.62
C GLY A 154 13.01 -6.59 5.12
N ARG A 155 14.04 -6.46 5.95
CA ARG A 155 13.94 -6.62 7.42
C ARG A 155 13.24 -5.43 8.09
N HIS A 156 13.32 -4.24 7.50
CA HIS A 156 12.89 -2.98 8.10
C HIS A 156 11.63 -2.38 7.48
N ILE A 157 11.10 -2.94 6.37
CA ILE A 157 9.99 -2.35 5.61
C ILE A 157 8.69 -2.18 6.39
N PHE A 158 8.52 -2.92 7.48
CA PHE A 158 7.36 -2.80 8.37
C PHE A 158 7.58 -1.80 9.52
N GLU A 159 8.77 -1.22 9.63
CA GLU A 159 9.06 -0.16 10.61
C GLU A 159 8.46 1.17 10.15
N LYS A 160 8.01 1.96 11.12
CA LYS A 160 7.43 3.29 10.84
C LYS A 160 8.48 4.21 10.23
N PHE A 161 8.06 4.94 9.20
CA PHE A 161 8.90 5.92 8.49
C PHE A 161 10.12 5.32 7.77
N TYR A 162 10.23 4.00 7.74
CA TYR A 162 11.31 3.37 7.00
C TYR A 162 11.04 3.48 5.49
N GLN A 163 12.04 3.92 4.77
CA GLN A 163 12.07 4.00 3.32
C GLN A 163 13.40 3.38 2.89
N GLY A 164 13.36 2.43 1.97
CA GLY A 164 14.57 1.87 1.37
C GLY A 164 15.36 2.93 0.60
N ASP A 165 16.37 2.53 -0.16
CA ASP A 165 17.29 3.43 -0.87
C ASP A 165 16.60 4.58 -1.59
N SER A 166 17.14 5.77 -1.40
CA SER A 166 16.58 7.07 -1.76
C SER A 166 16.39 7.34 -3.26
N SER A 167 16.89 6.49 -4.15
CA SER A 167 16.73 6.65 -5.61
C SER A 167 15.28 6.47 -6.09
N HIS A 168 14.47 5.71 -5.35
CA HIS A 168 13.02 5.55 -5.58
C HIS A 168 12.16 6.17 -4.47
N ALA A 169 12.78 6.83 -3.49
CA ALA A 169 12.14 7.36 -2.28
C ALA A 169 11.22 8.59 -2.52
N THR A 170 11.06 9.03 -3.76
CA THR A 170 10.27 10.23 -4.07
C THR A 170 8.77 10.08 -3.85
N GLN A 171 8.26 8.91 -3.48
CA GLN A 171 6.83 8.66 -3.43
C GLN A 171 6.37 7.81 -2.22
N GLY A 172 6.50 8.27 -1.00
CA GLY A 172 5.89 7.54 0.13
C GLY A 172 6.22 8.22 1.45
N ASN A 173 5.55 7.80 2.51
CA ASN A 173 5.77 8.32 3.85
C ASN A 173 6.30 7.24 4.83
N GLY A 174 6.56 6.02 4.33
CA GLY A 174 7.07 4.91 5.15
C GLY A 174 6.10 4.42 6.24
N LEU A 175 4.80 4.73 6.11
CA LEU A 175 3.79 4.35 7.10
C LEU A 175 2.83 3.26 6.59
N GLY A 176 2.73 3.06 5.28
CA GLY A 176 1.76 2.14 4.68
C GLY A 176 1.97 0.70 5.13
N LEU A 177 3.18 0.17 5.06
CA LEU A 177 3.48 -1.20 5.48
C LEU A 177 3.45 -1.38 7.00
N ALA A 178 3.82 -0.37 7.78
CA ALA A 178 3.63 -0.39 9.24
C ALA A 178 2.14 -0.47 9.61
N LEU A 179 1.27 0.24 8.86
CA LEU A 179 -0.18 0.14 9.00
C LEU A 179 -0.69 -1.25 8.63
N VAL A 180 -0.21 -1.82 7.51
CA VAL A 180 -0.53 -3.19 7.09
C VAL A 180 -0.19 -4.19 8.19
N ARG A 181 1.05 -4.16 8.71
CA ARG A 181 1.48 -5.05 9.80
C ARG A 181 0.56 -4.93 11.00
N ARG A 182 0.28 -3.70 11.44
CA ARG A 182 -0.57 -3.47 12.61
C ARG A 182 -2.00 -4.00 12.42
N VAL A 183 -2.58 -3.77 11.24
CA VAL A 183 -3.93 -4.30 10.94
C VAL A 183 -3.93 -5.83 10.92
N VAL A 184 -2.96 -6.45 10.24
CA VAL A 184 -2.86 -7.91 10.17
C VAL A 184 -2.70 -8.52 11.58
N ASP A 185 -1.90 -7.90 12.45
CA ASP A 185 -1.77 -8.32 13.86
C ASP A 185 -3.11 -8.20 14.63
N ILE A 186 -3.89 -7.13 14.40
CA ILE A 186 -5.21 -6.92 15.04
C ILE A 186 -6.22 -7.98 14.63
N VAL A 187 -6.25 -8.36 13.35
CA VAL A 187 -7.19 -9.37 12.85
C VAL A 187 -6.70 -10.81 13.09
N GLY A 188 -5.53 -10.98 13.72
CA GLY A 188 -4.96 -12.29 14.06
C GLY A 188 -4.42 -13.04 12.84
N GLY A 189 -3.99 -12.33 11.80
CA GLY A 189 -3.34 -12.87 10.61
C GLY A 189 -1.82 -12.83 10.68
N GLU A 190 -1.19 -13.23 9.59
CA GLU A 190 0.26 -13.15 9.40
C GLU A 190 0.58 -12.45 8.08
N ILE A 191 1.64 -11.65 8.06
CA ILE A 191 2.17 -11.05 6.84
C ILE A 191 3.64 -11.40 6.65
N ALA A 192 3.99 -11.78 5.44
CA ALA A 192 5.35 -12.06 5.02
C ALA A 192 5.69 -11.36 3.71
N VAL A 193 6.98 -11.20 3.44
CA VAL A 193 7.49 -10.66 2.19
C VAL A 193 8.64 -11.52 1.67
N LYS A 194 8.63 -11.78 0.37
CA LYS A 194 9.76 -12.32 -0.38
C LYS A 194 10.09 -11.31 -1.47
N SER A 195 11.32 -10.86 -1.51
CA SER A 195 11.76 -9.87 -2.50
C SER A 195 13.21 -10.11 -2.91
N THR A 196 13.50 -9.76 -4.15
CA THR A 196 14.86 -9.77 -4.68
C THR A 196 15.07 -8.48 -5.46
N LEU A 197 16.12 -7.76 -5.17
CA LEU A 197 16.46 -6.52 -5.84
C LEU A 197 16.53 -6.72 -7.37
N GLY A 198 15.82 -5.87 -8.12
CA GLY A 198 15.71 -5.94 -9.58
C GLY A 198 14.80 -7.04 -10.13
N LYS A 199 14.06 -7.78 -9.26
CA LYS A 199 13.15 -8.86 -9.71
C LYS A 199 11.72 -8.70 -9.22
N GLY A 200 11.47 -7.78 -8.28
CA GLY A 200 10.16 -7.54 -7.69
C GLY A 200 9.98 -8.12 -6.30
N SER A 201 8.75 -8.08 -5.83
CA SER A 201 8.37 -8.50 -4.48
C SER A 201 7.09 -9.33 -4.50
N THR A 202 6.94 -10.18 -3.50
CA THR A 202 5.70 -10.89 -3.19
C THR A 202 5.36 -10.64 -1.73
N PHE A 203 4.22 -10.03 -1.47
CA PHE A 203 3.64 -9.88 -0.15
C PHE A 203 2.57 -10.95 0.03
N SER A 204 2.64 -11.72 1.12
CA SER A 204 1.68 -12.76 1.47
C SER A 204 0.98 -12.41 2.76
N VAL A 205 -0.35 -12.36 2.76
CA VAL A 205 -1.19 -12.19 3.94
C VAL A 205 -1.96 -13.48 4.18
N VAL A 206 -1.76 -14.07 5.35
CA VAL A 206 -2.43 -15.31 5.76
C VAL A 206 -3.48 -14.97 6.81
N LEU A 207 -4.70 -15.40 6.58
CA LEU A 207 -5.85 -15.22 7.46
C LEU A 207 -6.44 -16.58 7.82
N ARG A 208 -7.15 -16.65 8.94
CA ARG A 208 -7.93 -17.83 9.29
C ARG A 208 -9.18 -17.90 8.42
N ALA A 209 -9.33 -18.98 7.67
CA ALA A 209 -10.53 -19.26 6.91
C ALA A 209 -11.56 -20.01 7.77
N GLU A 210 -12.84 -19.78 7.49
CA GLU A 210 -13.92 -20.59 8.03
C GLU A 210 -13.91 -21.96 7.30
N THR A 211 -13.96 -23.04 8.07
CA THR A 211 -14.18 -24.36 7.49
C THR A 211 -15.64 -24.45 7.04
N ASN A 212 -15.87 -24.69 5.77
CA ASN A 212 -17.20 -25.11 5.30
C ASN A 212 -17.49 -26.53 5.85
N GLU A 213 -17.74 -26.64 7.15
CA GLU A 213 -18.45 -27.81 7.64
C GLU A 213 -19.91 -27.64 7.17
N THR A 214 -20.21 -28.22 6.00
CA THR A 214 -21.59 -28.47 5.60
C THR A 214 -22.15 -29.47 6.61
N PRO A 215 -23.26 -29.17 7.29
CA PRO A 215 -23.90 -30.10 8.25
C PRO A 215 -24.40 -31.36 7.57
#